data_c313d3c086517041fa6df313a2a108a0
#
_entry.id   c313d3c086517041fa6df313a2a108a0
#
_cell.length_a   1.000
_cell.length_b   1.000
_cell.length_c   1.000
_cell.angle_alpha   90.00
_cell.angle_beta   90.00
_cell.angle_gamma   90.00
#
_symmetry.space_group_name_H-M   'P 1'
#
loop_
_entity.id
_entity.type
_entity.pdbx_description
1 polymer ?
#
loop_
_entity_poly.entity_id
_entity_poly.type
_entity_poly.pdbx_seq_one_letter_code
_entity_poly.pdbx_strand_id
1 'polypeptide(L)' 'MIEVHHFKVWDAASGKWVIPPYKCSEKRILELKGKIVESTMEIVARASLDKDGCYDPQQTRNSA' A
#
# COMPACT_ATOMS: atom_id res chain seq x y z
N MET A 1 -8.16 10.06 9.60
CA MET A 1 -8.37 9.25 8.38
C MET A 1 -7.20 9.43 7.44
N ILE A 2 -6.74 8.34 6.87
CA ILE A 2 -5.56 8.32 6.00
C ILE A 2 -5.98 7.77 4.66
N GLU A 3 -5.50 8.41 3.59
CA GLU A 3 -5.70 7.91 2.23
C GLU A 3 -4.60 6.90 1.91
N VAL A 4 -5.02 5.73 1.46
CA VAL A 4 -4.09 4.68 1.01
C VAL A 4 -4.44 4.30 -0.41
N HIS A 5 -3.45 3.80 -1.13
CA HIS A 5 -3.59 3.46 -2.53
C HIS A 5 -2.89 2.15 -2.84
N HIS A 6 -3.38 1.44 -3.84
CA HIS A 6 -2.53 0.45 -4.49
C HIS A 6 -1.43 1.18 -5.24
N PHE A 7 -0.33 0.51 -5.42
CA PHE A 7 0.83 1.11 -6.08
C PHE A 7 1.62 -0.01 -6.74
N LYS A 8 2.47 0.37 -7.66
CA LYS A 8 3.36 -0.58 -8.32
C LYS A 8 4.80 -0.19 -8.04
N VAL A 9 5.64 -1.19 -7.87
CA VAL A 9 7.06 -1.01 -7.67
C VAL A 9 7.83 -1.83 -8.71
N TRP A 10 9.00 -1.35 -9.07
CA TRP A 10 9.84 -2.07 -10.03
C TRP A 10 10.58 -3.18 -9.31
N ASP A 11 10.43 -4.39 -9.82
CA ASP A 11 11.16 -5.55 -9.31
C ASP A 11 12.33 -5.84 -10.26
N ALA A 12 13.53 -5.44 -9.85
CA ALA A 12 14.72 -5.62 -10.67
C ALA A 12 15.05 -7.09 -10.92
N ALA A 13 14.71 -7.96 -9.97
CA ALA A 13 15.00 -9.38 -10.11
C ALA A 13 14.20 -10.03 -11.24
N SER A 14 12.94 -9.64 -11.40
CA SER A 14 12.08 -10.18 -12.45
C SER A 14 11.97 -9.27 -13.66
N GLY A 15 12.46 -8.03 -13.57
CA GLY A 15 12.34 -7.05 -14.64
C GLY A 15 10.91 -6.62 -14.92
N LYS A 16 10.07 -6.56 -13.90
CA LYS A 16 8.65 -6.25 -14.06
C LYS A 16 8.18 -5.28 -12.99
N TRP A 17 7.09 -4.58 -13.30
CA TRP A 17 6.32 -3.85 -12.29
C TRP A 17 5.47 -4.84 -11.52
N VAL A 18 5.45 -4.69 -10.20
CA VAL A 18 4.69 -5.57 -9.29
C VAL A 18 3.75 -4.71 -8.47
N ILE A 19 2.50 -5.18 -8.31
CA ILE A 19 1.52 -4.52 -7.45
C ILE A 19 1.38 -5.38 -6.19
N PRO A 20 1.89 -4.91 -5.04
CA PRO A 20 1.72 -5.66 -3.80
C PRO A 20 0.25 -5.79 -3.41
N PRO A 21 -0.11 -6.81 -2.62
CA PRO A 21 -1.52 -7.05 -2.25
C PRO A 21 -2.04 -6.13 -1.16
N TYR A 22 -1.30 -5.10 -0.79
CA TYR A 22 -1.72 -4.15 0.24
C TYR A 22 -1.66 -2.73 -0.31
N LYS A 23 -2.34 -1.82 0.37
CA LYS A 23 -2.32 -0.39 0.02
C LYS A 23 -1.47 0.35 1.02
N CYS A 24 -0.80 1.40 0.59
CA CYS A 24 0.03 2.20 1.48
C CYS A 24 -0.32 3.68 1.32
N SER A 25 0.07 4.46 2.32
CA SER A 25 -0.04 5.91 2.24
C SER A 25 0.88 6.44 1.14
N GLU A 26 0.55 7.62 0.63
CA GLU A 26 1.37 8.25 -0.41
C GLU A 26 2.82 8.41 0.04
N LYS A 27 3.01 8.82 1.30
CA LYS A 27 4.35 9.01 1.83
C LYS A 27 5.16 7.71 1.74
N ARG A 28 4.55 6.60 2.13
CA ARG A 28 5.24 5.32 2.09
C ARG A 28 5.53 4.87 0.67
N ILE A 29 4.59 5.12 -0.25
CA ILE A 29 4.77 4.77 -1.65
C ILE A 29 5.96 5.54 -2.23
N LEU A 30 6.09 6.82 -1.88
CA LEU A 30 7.23 7.61 -2.32
C LEU A 30 8.55 7.08 -1.75
N GLU A 31 8.54 6.65 -0.49
CA GLU A 31 9.73 6.06 0.12
C GLU A 31 10.17 4.80 -0.60
N LEU A 32 9.20 4.02 -1.09
CA LEU A 32 9.47 2.79 -1.83
C LEU A 32 9.77 3.04 -3.30
N LYS A 33 9.71 4.29 -3.74
CA LYS A 33 9.88 4.67 -5.14
C LYS A 33 8.84 4.01 -6.03
N GLY A 34 7.64 3.80 -5.48
CA GLY A 34 6.54 3.23 -6.22
C GLY A 34 5.75 4.28 -6.95
N LYS A 35 4.80 3.81 -7.77
CA LYS A 35 3.87 4.67 -8.48
C LYS A 35 2.46 4.32 -8.07
N ILE A 36 1.66 5.34 -7.75
CA ILE A 36 0.28 5.15 -7.34
C ILE A 36 -0.53 4.65 -8.54
N VAL A 37 -1.35 3.63 -8.29
CA VAL A 37 -2.34 3.17 -9.27
C VAL A 37 -3.59 4.00 -9.07
N GLU A 38 -3.97 4.76 -10.08
CA GLU A 38 -5.12 5.65 -10.00
C GLU A 38 -6.41 4.86 -9.76
N SER A 39 -7.38 5.52 -9.13
CA SER A 39 -8.71 4.97 -8.86
C SER A 39 -8.71 3.84 -7.83
N THR A 40 -7.65 3.69 -7.06
CA THR A 40 -7.59 2.65 -6.03
C THR A 40 -7.55 3.25 -4.61
N MET A 41 -7.72 4.56 -4.49
CA MET A 41 -7.65 5.23 -3.19
C MET A 41 -8.75 4.72 -2.26
N GLU A 42 -8.36 4.51 -1.02
CA GLU A 42 -9.29 4.13 0.03
C GLU A 42 -8.95 4.95 1.27
N ILE A 43 -9.96 5.35 2.01
CA ILE A 43 -9.76 6.11 3.24
C ILE A 43 -9.96 5.15 4.40
N VAL A 44 -8.94 5.01 5.24
CA VAL A 44 -8.96 4.10 6.37
C VAL A 44 -8.58 4.84 7.65
N ALA A 45 -8.95 4.27 8.79
CA ALA A 45 -8.53 4.83 10.07
C ALA A 45 -7.03 4.64 10.25
N ARG A 46 -6.38 5.61 10.87
CA ARG A 46 -4.94 5.52 11.13
C ARG A 46 -4.59 4.24 11.88
N ALA A 47 -5.46 3.80 12.79
CA ALA A 47 -5.22 2.59 13.56
C ALA A 47 -5.22 1.32 12.71
N SER A 48 -5.73 1.38 11.49
CA SER A 48 -5.74 0.24 10.58
C SER A 48 -4.41 0.08 9.85
N LEU A 49 -3.51 1.06 9.94
CA LEU A 49 -2.22 1.00 9.28
C LEU A 49 -1.20 0.30 10.18
N ASP A 50 -0.27 -0.38 9.54
CA ASP A 50 0.86 -0.92 10.29
C ASP A 50 1.88 0.20 10.55
N LYS A 51 2.98 -0.16 11.18
CA LYS A 51 4.03 0.83 11.52
C LYS A 51 4.66 1.46 10.29
N ASP A 52 4.52 0.84 9.13
CA ASP A 52 5.08 1.33 7.88
C ASP A 52 4.09 2.17 7.10
N GLY A 53 2.88 2.35 7.60
CA GLY A 53 1.87 3.14 6.93
C GLY A 53 1.13 2.40 5.82
N CYS A 54 1.06 1.08 5.91
CA CYS A 54 0.40 0.24 4.92
C CYS A 54 -0.84 -0.42 5.52
N TYR A 55 -1.81 -0.69 4.67
CA TYR A 55 -3.08 -1.29 5.07
C TYR A 55 -3.27 -2.59 4.29
N ASP A 56 -3.38 -3.70 5.02
CA ASP A 56 -3.62 -5.01 4.45
C ASP A 56 -4.96 -5.52 4.96
N PRO A 57 -6.00 -5.55 4.11
CA PRO A 57 -7.32 -6.03 4.54
C PRO A 57 -7.31 -7.47 5.06
N GLN A 58 -6.48 -8.32 4.47
CA GLN A 58 -6.41 -9.71 4.92
C GLN A 58 -5.79 -9.81 6.30
N GLN A 59 -4.73 -9.07 6.54
CA GLN A 59 -4.07 -9.08 7.84
C GLN A 59 -5.01 -8.52 8.92
N THR A 60 -5.74 -7.47 8.59
CA THR A 60 -6.71 -6.89 9.51
C THR A 60 -7.76 -7.90 9.90
N ARG A 61 -8.22 -8.70 8.94
CA ARG A 61 -9.20 -9.75 9.21
C ARG A 61 -8.64 -10.84 10.11
N ASN A 62 -7.39 -11.20 9.88
CA ASN A 62 -6.76 -12.29 10.63
C ASN A 62 -6.43 -11.92 12.05
N SER A 63 -6.33 -10.64 12.34
CA SER A 63 -6.00 -10.20 13.69
C SER A 63 -7.22 -10.18 14.61
N ALA A 64 -8.37 -10.46 14.10
CA ALA A 64 -9.60 -10.52 14.89
C ALA A 64 -9.76 -11.89 15.61
#